data_64cad4de463e9b0d4d03a4a540400afb
#
_entry.id   64cad4de463e9b0d4d03a4a540400afb
#
_cell.length_a   1.000
_cell.length_b   1.000
_cell.length_c   1.000
_cell.angle_alpha   90.00
_cell.angle_beta   90.00
_cell.angle_gamma   90.00
#
_symmetry.space_group_name_H-M   'P 1'
#
loop_
_entity.id
_entity.type
_entity.pdbx_description
1 polymer ?
#
loop_
_entity_poly.entity_id
_entity_poly.type
_entity_poly.pdbx_seq_one_letter_code
_entity_poly.pdbx_strand_id
1 'polypeptide(L)'
;MKRLITFSIILFSIFCAYAQDVEKTITLDEVTVKAAKVVNKADGMIIYPTDAQKQASNNGYSILEKLTLANLRIDNISHSITAIDNRGGVQIRINGIVVGKTDMLALNPKDISKIDFINNPGVRYGDGIAYVIN
;
A
#
# COMPACT_ATOMS: atom_id res chain seq x y z
N MET A 1 -18.09 -69.80 20.88
CA MET A 1 -18.44 -68.37 21.13
C MET A 1 -17.27 -67.52 21.54
N LYS A 2 -16.32 -67.92 22.36
CA LYS A 2 -15.16 -67.14 22.79
C LYS A 2 -14.22 -66.75 21.65
N ARG A 3 -14.04 -67.56 20.62
CA ARG A 3 -13.15 -67.31 19.47
C ARG A 3 -13.72 -66.30 18.47
N LEU A 4 -15.04 -66.13 18.42
CA LEU A 4 -15.70 -65.14 17.54
C LEU A 4 -15.59 -63.72 18.13
N ILE A 5 -15.60 -63.58 19.45
CA ILE A 5 -15.49 -62.30 20.15
C ILE A 5 -14.07 -61.73 20.03
N THR A 6 -13.02 -62.56 20.10
CA THR A 6 -11.64 -62.14 19.92
C THR A 6 -11.36 -61.67 18.49
N PHE A 7 -11.97 -62.27 17.48
CA PHE A 7 -11.80 -61.84 16.09
C PHE A 7 -12.50 -60.52 15.81
N SER A 8 -13.63 -60.22 16.44
CA SER A 8 -14.35 -58.96 16.32
C SER A 8 -13.58 -57.78 16.95
N ILE A 9 -12.89 -58.02 18.07
CA ILE A 9 -12.08 -56.98 18.74
C ILE A 9 -10.83 -56.61 17.94
N ILE A 10 -10.20 -57.56 17.26
CA ILE A 10 -9.03 -57.34 16.42
C ILE A 10 -9.42 -56.55 15.14
N LEU A 11 -10.61 -56.81 14.59
CA LEU A 11 -11.09 -56.07 13.40
C LEU A 11 -11.43 -54.62 13.70
N PHE A 12 -11.90 -54.33 14.93
CA PHE A 12 -12.25 -52.97 15.35
C PHE A 12 -11.01 -52.08 15.62
N SER A 13 -9.90 -52.71 16.03
CA SER A 13 -8.64 -51.97 16.31
C SER A 13 -7.92 -51.51 15.02
N ILE A 14 -8.20 -52.11 13.87
CA ILE A 14 -7.56 -51.75 12.58
C ILE A 14 -8.22 -50.49 11.97
N PHE A 15 -9.49 -50.19 12.33
CA PHE A 15 -10.22 -49.04 11.80
C PHE A 15 -9.87 -47.70 12.45
N CYS A 16 -9.20 -47.69 13.62
CA CYS A 16 -8.81 -46.45 14.29
C CYS A 16 -7.47 -45.87 13.80
N ALA A 17 -6.77 -46.50 12.86
CA ALA A 17 -5.43 -46.09 12.46
C ALA A 17 -5.41 -45.14 11.24
N TYR A 18 -6.55 -44.77 10.66
CA TYR A 18 -6.63 -43.92 9.47
C TYR A 18 -7.15 -42.51 9.73
N ALA A 19 -7.34 -42.11 10.97
CA ALA A 19 -7.65 -40.73 11.34
C ALA A 19 -6.34 -39.97 11.69
N GLN A 20 -5.36 -39.94 10.80
CA GLN A 20 -4.33 -38.90 10.84
C GLN A 20 -4.85 -37.72 10.00
N ASP A 21 -5.54 -36.82 10.68
CA ASP A 21 -5.69 -35.45 10.18
C ASP A 21 -4.29 -34.91 9.91
N VAL A 22 -3.98 -34.79 8.64
CA VAL A 22 -2.87 -33.96 8.19
C VAL A 22 -3.28 -32.53 8.48
N GLU A 23 -3.02 -32.06 9.71
CA GLU A 23 -2.98 -30.62 9.97
C GLU A 23 -1.95 -30.03 9.00
N LYS A 24 -2.46 -29.58 7.87
CA LYS A 24 -1.70 -28.69 6.99
C LYS A 24 -1.52 -27.39 7.76
N THR A 25 -0.46 -27.34 8.54
CA THR A 25 -0.01 -26.10 9.17
C THR A 25 0.30 -25.12 8.04
N ILE A 26 -0.68 -24.28 7.73
CA ILE A 26 -0.44 -23.10 6.89
C ILE A 26 0.36 -22.17 7.79
N THR A 27 1.68 -22.24 7.69
CA THR A 27 2.55 -21.19 8.20
C THR A 27 2.24 -19.95 7.37
N LEU A 28 1.39 -19.09 7.90
CA LEU A 28 1.26 -17.73 7.40
C LEU A 28 2.61 -17.08 7.70
N ASP A 29 3.40 -16.84 6.65
CA ASP A 29 4.55 -15.96 6.77
C ASP A 29 4.06 -14.68 7.42
N GLU A 30 4.67 -14.30 8.53
CA GLU A 30 4.36 -13.07 9.25
C GLU A 30 4.61 -11.89 8.29
N VAL A 31 3.55 -11.42 7.65
CA VAL A 31 3.62 -10.23 6.81
C VAL A 31 3.81 -9.05 7.74
N THR A 32 5.05 -8.72 8.03
CA THR A 32 5.39 -7.51 8.76
C THR A 32 5.05 -6.31 7.87
N VAL A 33 3.85 -5.76 8.03
CA VAL A 33 3.44 -4.54 7.35
C VAL A 33 4.21 -3.37 7.97
N LYS A 34 5.32 -2.99 7.36
CA LYS A 34 6.03 -1.76 7.73
C LYS A 34 5.21 -0.57 7.24
N ALA A 35 4.76 0.29 8.16
CA ALA A 35 4.13 1.54 7.80
C ALA A 35 5.13 2.48 7.10
N ALA A 36 4.64 3.34 6.20
CA ALA A 36 5.46 4.39 5.60
C ALA A 36 6.02 5.31 6.69
N LYS A 37 7.32 5.62 6.62
CA LYS A 37 7.91 6.59 7.53
C LYS A 37 7.47 7.98 7.11
N VAL A 38 6.88 8.72 8.04
CA VAL A 38 6.42 10.10 7.85
C VAL A 38 7.21 11.02 8.75
N VAL A 39 7.72 12.11 8.19
CA VAL A 39 8.41 13.18 8.92
C VAL A 39 7.64 14.48 8.72
N ASN A 40 7.09 15.02 9.79
CA ASN A 40 6.34 16.28 9.75
C ASN A 40 7.29 17.46 9.59
N LYS A 41 6.85 18.47 8.82
CA LYS A 41 7.51 19.74 8.59
C LYS A 41 6.54 20.89 8.91
N ALA A 42 7.05 22.10 9.00
CA ALA A 42 6.22 23.29 9.25
C ALA A 42 5.21 23.57 8.11
N ASP A 43 5.57 23.23 6.87
CA ASP A 43 4.80 23.47 5.66
C ASP A 43 4.16 22.19 5.08
N GLY A 44 4.29 21.04 5.78
CA GLY A 44 3.76 19.77 5.28
C GLY A 44 4.42 18.55 5.90
N MET A 45 4.71 17.54 5.08
CA MET A 45 5.34 16.30 5.52
C MET A 45 6.19 15.66 4.44
N ILE A 46 7.21 14.91 4.86
CA ILE A 46 7.97 14.02 3.98
C ILE A 46 7.54 12.59 4.26
N ILE A 47 7.17 11.87 3.22
CA ILE A 47 6.74 10.49 3.28
C ILE A 47 7.76 9.62 2.55
N TYR A 48 8.19 8.55 3.21
CA TYR A 48 9.07 7.54 2.63
C TYR A 48 8.24 6.29 2.35
N PRO A 49 7.85 6.03 1.08
CA PRO A 49 7.06 4.85 0.73
C PRO A 49 7.80 3.57 1.07
N THR A 50 7.08 2.57 1.54
CA THR A 50 7.66 1.23 1.78
C THR A 50 7.88 0.49 0.48
N ASP A 51 8.77 -0.52 0.49
CA ASP A 51 9.01 -1.36 -0.67
C ASP A 51 7.73 -2.10 -1.11
N ALA A 52 6.89 -2.51 -0.15
CA ALA A 52 5.59 -3.12 -0.44
C ALA A 52 4.66 -2.16 -1.19
N GLN A 53 4.59 -0.88 -0.77
CA GLN A 53 3.79 0.13 -1.47
C GLN A 53 4.31 0.41 -2.88
N LYS A 54 5.65 0.47 -3.05
CA LYS A 54 6.28 0.65 -4.35
C LYS A 54 6.02 -0.53 -5.29
N GLN A 55 6.16 -1.77 -4.79
CA GLN A 55 5.92 -2.99 -5.57
C GLN A 55 4.45 -3.17 -5.96
N ALA A 56 3.53 -2.76 -5.08
CA ALA A 56 2.09 -2.81 -5.34
C ALA A 56 1.58 -1.66 -6.24
N SER A 57 2.48 -0.77 -6.69
CA SER A 57 2.14 0.39 -7.53
C SER A 57 2.79 0.27 -8.90
N ASN A 58 2.14 0.78 -9.93
CA ASN A 58 2.59 0.71 -11.33
C ASN A 58 2.90 2.08 -11.96
N ASN A 59 2.52 3.19 -11.32
CA ASN A 59 2.79 4.55 -11.77
C ASN A 59 2.75 5.54 -10.59
N GLY A 60 3.00 6.82 -10.84
CA GLY A 60 3.00 7.87 -9.82
C GLY A 60 1.63 8.09 -9.16
N TYR A 61 0.52 7.92 -9.88
CA TYR A 61 -0.81 8.07 -9.28
C TYR A 61 -1.13 6.93 -8.32
N SER A 62 -0.84 5.69 -8.70
CA SER A 62 -1.13 4.52 -7.87
C SER A 62 -0.35 4.49 -6.56
N ILE A 63 0.87 5.02 -6.54
CA ILE A 63 1.61 5.11 -5.28
C ILE A 63 1.07 6.24 -4.40
N LEU A 64 0.73 7.41 -4.96
CA LEU A 64 0.14 8.51 -4.20
C LEU A 64 -1.21 8.13 -3.59
N GLU A 65 -2.05 7.38 -4.32
CA GLU A 65 -3.33 6.87 -3.83
C GLU A 65 -3.15 6.01 -2.56
N LYS A 66 -2.12 5.16 -2.52
CA LYS A 66 -1.82 4.31 -1.35
C LYS A 66 -1.29 5.06 -0.13
N LEU A 67 -0.81 6.29 -0.31
CA LEU A 67 -0.25 7.10 0.78
C LEU A 67 -1.29 7.94 1.51
N THR A 68 -2.51 8.04 0.98
CA THR A 68 -3.65 8.75 1.60
C THR A 68 -3.27 10.16 2.07
N LEU A 69 -2.95 11.04 1.11
CA LEU A 69 -2.60 12.43 1.40
C LEU A 69 -3.80 13.21 1.89
N ALA A 70 -3.65 13.93 3.01
CA ALA A 70 -4.72 14.70 3.61
C ALA A 70 -5.24 15.78 2.63
N ASN A 71 -6.56 15.98 2.61
CA ASN A 71 -7.27 16.96 1.79
C ASN A 71 -7.12 16.80 0.26
N LEU A 72 -6.56 15.68 -0.20
CA LEU A 72 -6.44 15.36 -1.61
C LEU A 72 -7.27 14.13 -1.97
N ARG A 73 -7.94 14.20 -3.11
CA ARG A 73 -8.52 13.05 -3.79
C ARG A 73 -7.59 12.69 -4.95
N ILE A 74 -7.08 11.48 -4.91
CA ILE A 74 -6.24 10.92 -5.96
C ILE A 74 -7.03 9.81 -6.62
N ASP A 75 -7.18 9.89 -7.92
CA ASP A 75 -7.89 8.91 -8.74
C ASP A 75 -6.92 8.34 -9.76
N ASN A 76 -6.53 7.09 -9.55
CA ASN A 76 -5.61 6.38 -10.44
C ASN A 76 -6.28 5.92 -11.74
N ILE A 77 -7.62 5.91 -11.82
CA ILE A 77 -8.34 5.51 -13.04
C ILE A 77 -8.45 6.71 -13.99
N SER A 78 -8.91 7.85 -13.50
CA SER A 78 -8.99 9.09 -14.28
C SER A 78 -7.64 9.82 -14.40
N HIS A 79 -6.64 9.39 -13.60
CA HIS A 79 -5.31 10.00 -13.48
C HIS A 79 -5.44 11.48 -13.09
N SER A 80 -6.16 11.76 -12.03
CA SER A 80 -6.39 13.11 -11.52
C SER A 80 -6.06 13.23 -10.04
N ILE A 81 -5.62 14.41 -9.66
CA ILE A 81 -5.39 14.80 -8.27
C ILE A 81 -6.11 16.12 -8.04
N THR A 82 -7.01 16.15 -7.07
CA THR A 82 -7.84 17.32 -6.76
C THR A 82 -7.85 17.61 -5.27
N ALA A 83 -7.85 18.90 -4.91
CA ALA A 83 -8.06 19.32 -3.54
C ALA A 83 -9.55 19.16 -3.17
N ILE A 84 -9.80 18.55 -1.98
CA ILE A 84 -11.19 18.33 -1.50
C ILE A 84 -11.75 19.59 -0.85
N ASP A 85 -10.88 20.43 -0.29
CA ASP A 85 -11.26 21.60 0.50
C ASP A 85 -11.39 22.89 -0.31
N ASN A 86 -11.29 22.83 -1.63
CA ASN A 86 -11.42 23.97 -2.55
C ASN A 86 -10.47 25.15 -2.28
N ARG A 87 -9.37 24.96 -1.55
CA ARG A 87 -8.41 26.03 -1.27
C ARG A 87 -7.60 26.45 -2.48
N GLY A 88 -7.50 25.61 -3.50
CA GLY A 88 -6.76 25.90 -4.72
C GLY A 88 -6.32 24.66 -5.47
N GLY A 89 -5.44 24.85 -6.44
CA GLY A 89 -4.90 23.79 -7.27
C GLY A 89 -3.84 22.93 -6.58
N VAL A 90 -3.58 21.77 -7.18
CA VAL A 90 -2.49 20.88 -6.80
C VAL A 90 -1.41 20.93 -7.86
N GLN A 91 -0.18 21.23 -7.47
CA GLN A 91 0.99 21.21 -8.35
C GLN A 91 1.82 19.98 -8.08
N ILE A 92 2.14 19.24 -9.15
CA ILE A 92 2.99 18.05 -9.08
C ILE A 92 4.37 18.40 -9.61
N ARG A 93 5.39 17.91 -8.91
CA ARG A 93 6.79 18.11 -9.26
C ARG A 93 7.55 16.79 -9.15
N ILE A 94 8.58 16.64 -9.96
CA ILE A 94 9.58 15.58 -9.84
C ILE A 94 10.94 16.25 -9.75
N ASN A 95 11.66 16.05 -8.66
CA ASN A 95 12.95 16.68 -8.38
C ASN A 95 12.89 18.21 -8.51
N GLY A 96 11.81 18.84 -8.06
CA GLY A 96 11.61 20.28 -8.11
C GLY A 96 11.10 20.83 -9.45
N ILE A 97 10.97 20.03 -10.49
CA ILE A 97 10.46 20.43 -11.80
C ILE A 97 8.97 20.13 -11.89
N VAL A 98 8.17 21.11 -12.32
CA VAL A 98 6.73 20.93 -12.54
C VAL A 98 6.51 19.93 -13.67
N VAL A 99 5.67 18.95 -13.42
CA VAL A 99 5.38 17.85 -14.35
C VAL A 99 3.89 17.69 -14.60
N GLY A 100 3.57 17.07 -15.72
CA GLY A 100 2.21 16.81 -16.15
C GLY A 100 1.76 15.37 -15.91
N LYS A 101 0.56 15.08 -16.42
CA LYS A 101 -0.07 13.76 -16.33
C LYS A 101 0.78 12.65 -16.95
N THR A 102 1.40 12.92 -18.10
CA THR A 102 2.21 11.93 -18.84
C THR A 102 3.43 11.52 -18.03
N ASP A 103 4.10 12.47 -17.39
CA ASP A 103 5.30 12.20 -16.58
C ASP A 103 4.96 11.35 -15.36
N MET A 104 3.81 11.64 -14.73
CA MET A 104 3.32 10.84 -13.60
C MET A 104 2.93 9.41 -13.99
N LEU A 105 2.42 9.21 -15.19
CA LEU A 105 2.13 7.88 -15.72
C LEU A 105 3.39 7.08 -16.05
N ALA A 106 4.43 7.78 -16.53
CA ALA A 106 5.71 7.17 -16.87
C ALA A 106 6.61 6.93 -15.64
N LEU A 107 6.29 7.56 -14.49
CA LEU A 107 7.11 7.46 -13.29
C LEU A 107 7.05 6.05 -12.71
N ASN A 108 8.21 5.41 -12.59
CA ASN A 108 8.34 4.11 -11.93
C ASN A 108 8.34 4.30 -10.40
N PRO A 109 7.37 3.71 -9.66
CA PRO A 109 7.30 3.84 -8.21
C PRO A 109 8.56 3.37 -7.47
N LYS A 110 9.32 2.44 -8.04
CA LYS A 110 10.57 1.94 -7.43
C LYS A 110 11.65 3.01 -7.33
N ASP A 111 11.63 4.00 -8.23
CA ASP A 111 12.62 5.07 -8.28
C ASP A 111 12.29 6.20 -7.29
N ILE A 112 11.11 6.16 -6.66
CA ILE A 112 10.71 7.16 -5.69
C ILE A 112 11.38 6.87 -4.34
N SER A 113 12.27 7.77 -3.92
CA SER A 113 12.93 7.67 -2.61
C SER A 113 12.09 8.29 -1.50
N LYS A 114 11.46 9.43 -1.77
CA LYS A 114 10.61 10.18 -0.83
C LYS A 114 9.60 11.00 -1.60
N ILE A 115 8.54 11.40 -0.92
CA ILE A 115 7.52 12.33 -1.41
C ILE A 115 7.43 13.48 -0.42
N ASP A 116 7.68 14.69 -0.88
CA ASP A 116 7.53 15.91 -0.09
C ASP A 116 6.14 16.50 -0.37
N PHE A 117 5.23 16.34 0.58
CA PHE A 117 3.88 16.87 0.52
C PHE A 117 3.81 18.19 1.27
N ILE A 118 3.56 19.29 0.55
CA ILE A 118 3.48 20.64 1.09
C ILE A 118 2.01 21.07 1.05
N ASN A 119 1.44 21.35 2.21
CA ASN A 119 0.04 21.74 2.38
C ASN A 119 -0.14 23.24 2.64
N ASN A 120 0.95 23.99 2.68
CA ASN A 120 0.97 25.44 2.77
C ASN A 120 2.16 25.98 1.96
N PRO A 121 2.09 25.92 0.61
CA PRO A 121 3.26 26.14 -0.26
C PRO A 121 3.72 27.60 -0.33
N GLY A 122 2.89 28.55 0.06
CA GLY A 122 3.18 29.97 -0.11
C GLY A 122 3.28 30.40 -1.59
N VAL A 123 3.57 31.66 -1.82
CA VAL A 123 3.57 32.30 -3.15
C VAL A 123 4.65 31.79 -4.11
N ARG A 124 5.68 31.12 -3.60
CA ARG A 124 6.82 30.61 -4.40
C ARG A 124 6.44 29.53 -5.42
N TYR A 125 5.27 28.93 -5.26
CA TYR A 125 4.77 27.88 -6.16
C TYR A 125 3.72 28.39 -7.16
N GLY A 126 3.38 29.68 -7.10
CA GLY A 126 2.42 30.35 -7.96
C GLY A 126 1.10 30.63 -7.26
N ASP A 127 0.35 31.55 -7.84
CA ASP A 127 -0.97 31.92 -7.31
C ASP A 127 -1.98 30.79 -7.51
N GLY A 128 -2.85 30.60 -6.52
CA GLY A 128 -3.90 29.59 -6.58
C GLY A 128 -3.43 28.15 -6.34
N ILE A 129 -2.16 27.91 -6.01
CA ILE A 129 -1.65 26.59 -5.64
C ILE A 129 -1.82 26.41 -4.12
N ALA A 130 -2.63 25.44 -3.71
CA ALA A 130 -2.86 25.12 -2.32
C ALA A 130 -2.02 23.93 -1.82
N TYR A 131 -1.62 23.05 -2.75
CA TYR A 131 -0.86 21.84 -2.43
C TYR A 131 0.24 21.60 -3.45
N VAL A 132 1.39 21.13 -2.95
CA VAL A 132 2.50 20.70 -3.80
C VAL A 132 2.92 19.29 -3.41
N ILE A 133 3.11 18.42 -4.40
CA ILE A 133 3.66 17.08 -4.27
C ILE A 133 4.97 17.04 -5.07
N ASN A 134 6.09 16.75 -4.39
CA ASN A 134 7.40 16.71 -5.03
C ASN A 134 8.16 15.42 -4.65
#